data_4931285320091f0ec851487c027f80fe
#
_entry.id   4931285320091f0ec851487c027f80fe
#
_cell.length_a   1.000
_cell.length_b   1.000
_cell.length_c   1.000
_cell.angle_alpha   90.00
_cell.angle_beta   90.00
_cell.angle_gamma   90.00
#
_symmetry.space_group_name_H-M   'P 1'
#
loop_
_entity.id
_entity.type
_entity.pdbx_description
1 polymer ?
#
loop_
_entity_poly.entity_id
_entity_poly.type
_entity_poly.pdbx_seq_one_letter_code
_entity_poly.pdbx_strand_id
1 'polypeptide(L)'
;MIRLTLSLIVAGFLWTAAAPQAAAQTVCGERAEILDRLEQQFAETPQAIGLSEDGALGEIVVSPSGGWTILVTYPKSPSCVVATGKDWETLLIPAGQPA
;
A
#
# COMPACT_ATOMS: atom_id res chain seq x y z
N MET A 1 27.38 -47.09 26.57
CA MET A 1 27.13 -46.77 26.25
C MET A 1 26.70 -45.70 25.68
N ILE A 2 26.48 -45.34 25.18
CA ILE A 2 26.17 -44.64 24.73
C ILE A 2 25.74 -43.59 24.48
N ARG A 3 25.63 -43.14 24.28
CA ARG A 3 25.18 -42.37 24.06
C ARG A 3 24.84 -41.39 23.62
N LEU A 4 24.64 -40.84 23.21
CA LEU A 4 24.37 -40.06 22.85
C LEU A 4 24.00 -39.12 22.40
N THR A 5 23.91 -38.78 22.23
CA THR A 5 23.67 -38.12 21.88
C THR A 5 23.24 -37.12 21.36
N LEU A 6 22.97 -36.78 21.15
CA LEU A 6 22.58 -36.01 20.78
C LEU A 6 22.25 -34.97 20.50
N SER A 7 22.13 -34.63 20.47
CA SER A 7 21.83 -33.83 20.28
C SER A 7 21.67 -32.89 19.76
N LEU A 8 21.50 -32.55 19.35
CA LEU A 8 21.35 -31.79 18.94
C LEU A 8 20.88 -30.97 18.38
N ILE A 9 20.64 -30.78 18.13
CA ILE A 9 20.27 -30.29 17.61
C ILE A 9 19.78 -29.29 17.44
N VAL A 10 19.54 -28.91 17.38
CA VAL A 10 19.01 -28.21 17.28
C VAL A 10 18.93 -27.11 16.97
N ALA A 11 18.90 -26.86 16.76
CA ALA A 11 18.83 -25.99 16.57
C ALA A 11 18.49 -25.21 15.89
N GLY A 12 18.27 -25.02 15.47
CA GLY A 12 17.93 -24.45 14.82
C GLY A 12 17.38 -23.57 14.55
N PHE A 13 17.07 -23.27 14.53
CA PHE A 13 16.44 -22.63 14.19
C PHE A 13 16.16 -21.62 14.12
N LEU A 14 16.21 -21.33 14.03
CA LEU A 14 15.98 -20.58 14.02
C LEU A 14 15.72 -19.67 13.62
N TRP A 15 15.64 -19.24 13.36
CA TRP A 15 15.39 -18.46 13.02
C TRP A 15 14.85 -17.88 12.55
N THR A 16 14.69 -17.78 12.13
CA THR A 16 14.21 -17.44 11.61
C THR A 16 13.70 -16.43 11.59
N ALA A 17 13.60 -16.09 11.67
CA ALA A 17 13.10 -15.42 11.85
C ALA A 17 12.88 -14.29 11.39
N ALA A 18 13.11 -13.89 10.87
CA ALA A 18 13.15 -12.74 10.56
C ALA A 18 12.49 -12.48 9.43
N ALA A 19 11.48 -12.46 9.48
CA ALA A 19 10.74 -12.19 8.53
C ALA A 19 10.83 -10.85 8.16
N PRO A 20 10.94 -10.53 7.15
CA PRO A 20 11.09 -9.28 6.76
C PRO A 20 9.77 -8.73 6.70
N GLN A 21 9.55 -7.68 6.90
CA GLN A 21 8.55 -7.13 6.97
C GLN A 21 8.18 -6.82 5.81
N ALA A 22 7.40 -7.08 5.56
CA ALA A 22 6.74 -6.73 4.60
C ALA A 22 6.97 -5.45 4.18
N ALA A 23 7.90 -5.18 3.98
CA ALA A 23 8.17 -4.12 3.77
C ALA A 23 7.63 -3.81 2.60
N ALA A 24 7.25 -3.03 2.50
CA ALA A 24 6.71 -2.57 1.64
C ALA A 24 7.29 -2.56 0.36
N GLN A 25 6.84 -3.23 -0.47
CA GLN A 25 7.25 -3.04 -1.70
C GLN A 25 6.41 -2.04 -2.28
N THR A 26 6.91 -0.95 -2.79
CA THR A 26 6.19 0.07 -3.47
C THR A 26 5.82 -0.44 -4.86
N VAL A 27 4.56 -0.38 -5.20
CA VAL A 27 4.12 -0.79 -6.51
C VAL A 27 4.05 0.46 -7.38
N CYS A 28 4.79 0.48 -8.44
CA CYS A 28 4.79 1.61 -9.37
C CYS A 28 4.53 1.14 -10.78
N GLY A 29 3.99 2.00 -11.61
CA GLY A 29 3.73 1.68 -13.01
C GLY A 29 3.05 2.84 -13.68
N GLU A 30 2.62 2.63 -14.91
CA GLU A 30 1.95 3.66 -15.64
C GLU A 30 0.62 3.96 -14.99
N ARG A 31 0.30 5.25 -14.88
CA ARG A 31 -0.89 5.66 -14.13
C ARG A 31 -2.15 5.01 -14.65
N ALA A 32 -2.33 5.03 -15.98
CA ALA A 32 -3.55 4.47 -16.55
C ALA A 32 -3.67 2.98 -16.25
N GLU A 33 -2.56 2.28 -16.27
CA GLU A 33 -2.60 0.84 -16.00
C GLU A 33 -2.91 0.54 -14.54
N ILE A 34 -2.36 1.33 -13.64
CA ILE A 34 -2.63 1.13 -12.22
C ILE A 34 -4.09 1.43 -11.93
N LEU A 35 -4.61 2.54 -12.46
CA LEU A 35 -6.00 2.90 -12.23
C LEU A 35 -6.95 1.85 -12.80
N ASP A 36 -6.63 1.32 -13.97
CA ASP A 36 -7.46 0.29 -14.57
C ASP A 36 -7.46 -0.98 -13.72
N ARG A 37 -6.30 -1.35 -13.21
CA ARG A 37 -6.22 -2.54 -12.39
C ARG A 37 -6.95 -2.36 -11.06
N LEU A 38 -6.86 -1.19 -10.46
CA LEU A 38 -7.59 -0.92 -9.21
C LEU A 38 -9.08 -1.01 -9.44
N GLU A 39 -9.55 -0.51 -10.59
CA GLU A 39 -10.96 -0.60 -10.86
C GLU A 39 -11.39 -2.03 -11.13
N GLN A 40 -10.65 -2.77 -11.91
CA GLN A 40 -11.09 -4.11 -12.28
C GLN A 40 -10.96 -5.11 -11.14
N GLN A 41 -9.95 -4.99 -10.33
CA GLN A 41 -9.72 -5.97 -9.28
C GLN A 41 -10.36 -5.59 -7.95
N PHE A 42 -10.53 -4.30 -7.70
CA PHE A 42 -11.01 -3.85 -6.39
C PHE A 42 -12.19 -2.90 -6.48
N ALA A 43 -12.69 -2.61 -7.67
CA ALA A 43 -13.78 -1.66 -7.87
C ALA A 43 -13.46 -0.28 -7.31
N GLU A 44 -12.18 0.10 -7.31
CA GLU A 44 -11.77 1.40 -6.80
C GLU A 44 -11.70 2.40 -7.95
N THR A 45 -12.28 3.57 -7.75
CA THR A 45 -12.24 4.63 -8.75
C THR A 45 -11.76 5.92 -8.10
N PRO A 46 -11.15 6.81 -8.87
CA PRO A 46 -10.61 8.05 -8.31
C PRO A 46 -11.72 8.91 -7.69
N GLN A 47 -11.45 9.40 -6.51
CA GLN A 47 -12.40 10.23 -5.79
C GLN A 47 -11.87 11.63 -5.52
N ALA A 48 -10.57 11.82 -5.45
CA ALA A 48 -10.01 13.12 -5.14
C ALA A 48 -8.59 13.19 -5.65
N ILE A 49 -8.16 14.39 -6.00
CA ILE A 49 -6.78 14.60 -6.43
C ILE A 49 -6.29 15.89 -5.82
N GLY A 50 -4.99 16.00 -5.69
CA GLY A 50 -4.34 17.22 -5.24
C GLY A 50 -2.96 17.30 -5.82
N LEU A 51 -2.44 18.52 -5.90
CA LEU A 51 -1.13 18.75 -6.46
C LEU A 51 -0.25 19.33 -5.36
N SER A 52 0.90 18.73 -5.15
CA SER A 52 1.82 19.23 -4.14
C SER A 52 2.63 20.39 -4.70
N GLU A 53 3.34 21.07 -3.78
CA GLU A 53 4.12 22.22 -4.21
C GLU A 53 5.24 21.82 -5.16
N ASP A 54 5.76 20.63 -5.03
CA ASP A 54 6.83 20.19 -5.92
C ASP A 54 6.31 19.48 -7.17
N GLY A 55 5.01 19.58 -7.43
CA GLY A 55 4.44 19.08 -8.68
C GLY A 55 3.98 17.65 -8.67
N ALA A 56 3.98 16.99 -7.52
CA ALA A 56 3.49 15.62 -7.47
C ALA A 56 1.97 15.62 -7.44
N LEU A 57 1.38 14.70 -8.20
CA LEU A 57 -0.06 14.53 -8.20
C LEU A 57 -0.41 13.43 -7.19
N GLY A 58 -1.20 13.76 -6.20
CA GLY A 58 -1.73 12.78 -5.27
C GLY A 58 -3.15 12.42 -5.65
N GLU A 59 -3.47 11.14 -5.61
CA GLU A 59 -4.80 10.68 -5.97
C GLU A 59 -5.32 9.69 -4.96
N ILE A 60 -6.59 9.82 -4.63
CA ILE A 60 -7.25 8.90 -3.72
C ILE A 60 -8.29 8.14 -4.51
N VAL A 61 -8.20 6.83 -4.48
CA VAL A 61 -9.02 5.91 -5.26
C VAL A 61 -9.77 5.04 -4.27
N VAL A 62 -11.08 4.93 -4.39
CA VAL A 62 -11.90 4.32 -3.35
C VAL A 62 -12.96 3.42 -3.99
N SER A 63 -13.28 2.32 -3.31
CA SER A 63 -14.34 1.43 -3.75
C SER A 63 -15.59 1.63 -2.90
N PRO A 64 -16.76 1.23 -3.41
CA PRO A 64 -17.98 1.32 -2.60
C PRO A 64 -17.92 0.53 -1.31
N SER A 65 -17.10 -0.52 -1.25
CA SER A 65 -16.98 -1.31 -0.04
C SER A 65 -15.99 -0.72 0.96
N GLY A 66 -15.37 0.39 0.63
CA GLY A 66 -14.49 1.06 1.58
C GLY A 66 -13.00 0.81 1.36
N GLY A 67 -12.63 0.02 0.37
CA GLY A 67 -11.21 -0.13 0.04
C GLY A 67 -10.67 1.15 -0.56
N TRP A 68 -9.42 1.47 -0.26
CA TRP A 68 -8.87 2.71 -0.81
C TRP A 68 -7.37 2.56 -1.07
N THR A 69 -6.90 3.39 -1.99
CA THR A 69 -5.50 3.42 -2.41
C THR A 69 -5.10 4.87 -2.63
N ILE A 70 -3.90 5.21 -2.24
CA ILE A 70 -3.34 6.52 -2.53
C ILE A 70 -2.19 6.35 -3.50
N LEU A 71 -2.28 7.10 -4.61
CA LEU A 71 -1.26 7.12 -5.63
C LEU A 71 -0.54 8.45 -5.62
N VAL A 72 0.74 8.42 -5.89
CA VAL A 72 1.51 9.66 -6.07
C VAL A 72 2.27 9.54 -7.37
N THR A 73 2.21 10.60 -8.17
CA THR A 73 2.87 10.63 -9.47
C THR A 73 3.65 11.93 -9.59
N TYR A 74 4.97 11.82 -9.69
CA TYR A 74 5.80 12.99 -9.97
C TYR A 74 5.86 13.23 -11.47
N PRO A 75 6.16 14.45 -11.90
CA PRO A 75 6.19 14.73 -13.35
C PRO A 75 7.14 13.79 -14.07
N LYS A 76 6.67 13.26 -15.19
CA LYS A 76 7.45 12.38 -16.05
C LYS A 76 7.93 11.12 -15.34
N SER A 77 7.24 10.72 -14.31
CA SER A 77 7.61 9.53 -13.53
C SER A 77 6.43 8.59 -13.46
N PRO A 78 6.67 7.33 -13.16
CA PRO A 78 5.54 6.41 -12.95
C PRO A 78 4.73 6.82 -11.73
N SER A 79 3.51 6.33 -11.69
CA SER A 79 2.68 6.46 -10.51
C SER A 79 3.02 5.37 -9.53
N CYS A 80 3.03 5.69 -8.25
CA CYS A 80 3.35 4.71 -7.22
C CYS A 80 2.26 4.65 -6.17
N VAL A 81 1.92 3.44 -5.74
CA VAL A 81 1.00 3.25 -4.64
C VAL A 81 1.78 3.49 -3.36
N VAL A 82 1.33 4.44 -2.57
CA VAL A 82 2.03 4.76 -1.33
C VAL A 82 1.26 4.30 -0.09
N ALA A 83 -0.02 3.99 -0.23
CA ALA A 83 -0.80 3.48 0.90
C ALA A 83 -2.06 2.83 0.40
N THR A 84 -2.52 1.81 1.10
CA THR A 84 -3.81 1.19 0.83
C THR A 84 -4.46 0.85 2.15
N GLY A 85 -5.77 0.66 2.13
CA GLY A 85 -6.46 0.30 3.35
C GLY A 85 -7.90 -0.04 3.09
N LYS A 86 -8.69 0.00 4.15
CA LYS A 86 -10.10 -0.31 4.09
C LYS A 86 -10.85 0.65 4.98
N ASP A 87 -12.16 0.54 4.97
CA ASP A 87 -13.02 1.34 5.84
C ASP A 87 -12.91 2.82 5.56
N TRP A 88 -12.83 3.17 4.29
CA TRP A 88 -12.81 4.57 3.88
C TRP A 88 -14.13 5.24 4.24
N GLU A 89 -14.05 6.43 4.83
CA GLU A 89 -15.23 7.22 5.11
C GLU A 89 -15.03 8.63 4.63
N THR A 90 -15.98 9.16 3.93
CA THR A 90 -15.92 10.54 3.47
C THR A 90 -16.57 11.41 4.54
N LEU A 91 -15.84 12.41 4.99
CA LEU A 91 -16.39 13.36 5.97
C LEU A 91 -17.21 14.40 5.22
N LEU A 92 -18.35 14.75 5.81
CA LEU A 92 -19.24 15.73 5.17
C LEU A 92 -18.97 17.09 5.78
N ILE A 93 -17.72 17.50 5.76
CA ILE A 93 -17.33 18.81 6.28
C ILE A 93 -16.86 19.65 5.11
N PRO A 94 -17.41 20.83 4.89
CA PRO A 94 -16.96 21.67 3.77
C PRO A 94 -15.48 22.00 3.90
N ALA A 95 -14.80 22.01 2.75
CA ALA A 95 -13.39 22.36 2.71
C ALA A 95 -13.20 23.78 3.23
N GLY A 96 -12.12 23.98 3.97
CA GLY A 96 -11.81 25.30 4.51
C GLY A 96 -12.38 25.57 5.88
N GLN A 97 -13.12 24.61 6.45
CA GLN A 97 -13.66 24.78 7.79
C GLN A 97 -12.88 23.95 8.78
N PRO A 98 -12.75 24.41 10.02
CA PRO A 98 -12.06 23.59 11.02
C PRO A 98 -12.87 22.34 11.31
N ALA A 99 -12.18 21.26 11.52
CA ALA A 99 -12.83 19.99 11.80
C ALA A 99 -13.36 19.90 13.22
#